data_10ea32389623714bf819075a273f0390
#
_entry.id   10ea32389623714bf819075a273f0390
#
_cell.length_a   1.000
_cell.length_b   1.000
_cell.length_c   1.000
_cell.angle_alpha   90.00
_cell.angle_beta   90.00
_cell.angle_gamma   90.00
#
_symmetry.space_group_name_H-M   'P 1'
#
loop_
_entity.id
_entity.type
_entity.pdbx_description
1 polymer ?
#
loop_
_entity_poly.entity_id
_entity_poly.type
_entity_poly.pdbx_seq_one_letter_code
_entity_poly.pdbx_strand_id
1 'polypeptide(L)'
;VVVTIGPVTATPAAGGALAAAGADVARLNGSHGDLDWHAAAIRAIRSAAPEMPVLLDIPGRKIRTGRLQREPSFRVGDRIVLTTADALEAEDKVPVTSATLHQELAAGDTILADDGQLRFTVEAVVGQDVHCRAETAGRLGSAKGINVPVMSRQAALLTERDQQMLEFAKAQGVDFV
;
A
#
# COMPACT_ATOMS: atom_id res chain seq x y z
N VAL A 1 -12.50 17.21 -10.56
CA VAL A 1 -12.32 15.78 -10.86
C VAL A 1 -10.85 15.43 -10.83
N VAL A 2 -10.43 14.45 -9.99
CA VAL A 2 -9.06 13.90 -9.99
C VAL A 2 -9.01 12.69 -10.92
N VAL A 3 -8.11 12.71 -11.90
CA VAL A 3 -7.93 11.61 -12.85
C VAL A 3 -6.60 10.92 -12.63
N THR A 4 -6.62 9.59 -12.54
CA THR A 4 -5.36 8.83 -12.42
C THR A 4 -4.76 8.59 -13.78
N ILE A 5 -3.51 9.00 -13.94
CA ILE A 5 -2.72 8.81 -15.14
C ILE A 5 -2.08 7.41 -15.11
N GLY A 6 -2.26 6.67 -16.15
CA GLY A 6 -1.67 5.35 -16.36
C GLY A 6 -0.93 5.27 -17.70
N PRO A 7 -0.37 4.10 -18.07
CA PRO A 7 0.43 3.97 -19.28
C PRO A 7 -0.26 4.43 -20.58
N VAL A 8 -1.57 4.23 -20.67
CA VAL A 8 -2.37 4.63 -21.85
C VAL A 8 -2.61 6.14 -21.90
N THR A 9 -2.66 6.82 -20.73
CA THR A 9 -2.99 8.24 -20.61
C THR A 9 -1.79 9.14 -20.38
N ALA A 10 -0.59 8.58 -20.22
CA ALA A 10 0.65 9.34 -20.01
C ALA A 10 1.22 9.90 -21.35
N THR A 11 0.35 10.53 -22.15
CA THR A 11 0.72 11.17 -23.42
C THR A 11 0.19 12.60 -23.49
N PRO A 12 0.83 13.52 -24.24
CA PRO A 12 0.32 14.87 -24.40
C PRO A 12 -1.12 14.92 -24.93
N ALA A 13 -1.45 14.08 -25.92
CA ALA A 13 -2.79 14.05 -26.51
C ALA A 13 -3.85 13.64 -25.47
N ALA A 14 -3.57 12.63 -24.65
CA ALA A 14 -4.47 12.21 -23.58
C ALA A 14 -4.58 13.26 -22.47
N GLY A 15 -3.47 13.90 -22.09
CA GLY A 15 -3.46 14.99 -21.10
C GLY A 15 -4.34 16.16 -21.52
N GLY A 16 -4.21 16.60 -22.77
CA GLY A 16 -5.08 17.66 -23.35
C GLY A 16 -6.54 17.26 -23.41
N ALA A 17 -6.85 16.00 -23.82
CA ALA A 17 -8.22 15.51 -23.86
C ALA A 17 -8.85 15.41 -22.47
N LEU A 18 -8.11 14.99 -21.45
CA LEU A 18 -8.57 14.92 -20.06
C LEU A 18 -8.87 16.33 -19.51
N ALA A 19 -7.99 17.30 -19.76
CA ALA A 19 -8.22 18.70 -19.37
C ALA A 19 -9.47 19.27 -20.06
N ALA A 20 -9.63 19.06 -21.37
CA ALA A 20 -10.80 19.50 -22.11
C ALA A 20 -12.10 18.82 -21.65
N ALA A 21 -12.01 17.60 -21.12
CA ALA A 21 -13.14 16.87 -20.53
C ALA A 21 -13.46 17.30 -19.09
N GLY A 22 -12.76 18.28 -18.51
CA GLY A 22 -13.00 18.82 -17.17
C GLY A 22 -12.26 18.10 -16.04
N ALA A 23 -11.11 17.50 -16.32
CA ALA A 23 -10.22 17.02 -15.27
C ALA A 23 -9.53 18.23 -14.61
N ASP A 24 -9.58 18.29 -13.27
CA ASP A 24 -9.00 19.35 -12.48
C ASP A 24 -7.58 19.04 -12.00
N VAL A 25 -7.28 17.74 -11.74
CA VAL A 25 -5.99 17.29 -11.20
C VAL A 25 -5.57 15.98 -11.86
N ALA A 26 -4.33 15.91 -12.30
CA ALA A 26 -3.69 14.70 -12.77
C ALA A 26 -2.99 13.95 -11.61
N ARG A 27 -3.49 12.79 -11.21
CA ARG A 27 -2.90 11.95 -10.14
C ARG A 27 -1.97 10.91 -10.73
N LEU A 28 -0.74 10.87 -10.25
CA LEU A 28 0.23 9.80 -10.49
C LEU A 28 0.30 8.88 -9.27
N ASN A 29 0.17 7.56 -9.48
CA ASN A 29 0.25 6.58 -8.40
C ASN A 29 1.68 6.10 -8.21
N GLY A 30 2.37 6.58 -7.19
CA GLY A 30 3.75 6.24 -6.85
C GLY A 30 3.99 4.79 -6.41
N SER A 31 2.92 4.00 -6.23
CA SER A 31 3.04 2.55 -5.99
C SER A 31 3.47 1.78 -7.23
N HIS A 32 3.36 2.37 -8.43
CA HIS A 32 3.65 1.75 -9.72
C HIS A 32 4.57 2.64 -10.56
N GLY A 33 5.29 2.02 -11.48
CA GLY A 33 6.24 2.74 -12.34
C GLY A 33 7.55 3.12 -11.62
N ASP A 34 8.51 3.55 -12.41
CA ASP A 34 9.77 4.13 -11.94
C ASP A 34 9.75 5.66 -12.03
N LEU A 35 10.79 6.29 -11.52
CA LEU A 35 10.89 7.76 -11.51
C LEU A 35 10.97 8.35 -12.92
N ASP A 36 11.59 7.62 -13.87
CA ASP A 36 11.72 8.07 -15.26
C ASP A 36 10.37 8.09 -15.96
N TRP A 37 9.54 7.07 -15.73
CA TRP A 37 8.18 7.02 -16.23
C TRP A 37 7.33 8.18 -15.65
N HIS A 38 7.43 8.41 -14.33
CA HIS A 38 6.72 9.53 -13.69
C HIS A 38 7.17 10.87 -14.26
N ALA A 39 8.48 11.09 -14.46
CA ALA A 39 9.00 12.31 -15.06
C ALA A 39 8.48 12.51 -16.48
N ALA A 40 8.43 11.44 -17.30
CA ALA A 40 7.90 11.50 -18.65
C ALA A 40 6.39 11.84 -18.66
N ALA A 41 5.61 11.23 -17.76
CA ALA A 41 4.19 11.51 -17.61
C ALA A 41 3.92 12.96 -17.19
N ILE A 42 4.67 13.50 -16.23
CA ILE A 42 4.58 14.91 -15.80
C ILE A 42 4.87 15.85 -16.98
N ARG A 43 5.94 15.60 -17.73
CA ARG A 43 6.26 16.40 -18.92
C ARG A 43 5.16 16.36 -19.96
N ALA A 44 4.59 15.16 -20.21
CA ALA A 44 3.51 14.99 -21.17
C ALA A 44 2.25 15.78 -20.77
N ILE A 45 1.86 15.75 -19.52
CA ILE A 45 0.71 16.48 -18.99
C ILE A 45 0.95 17.98 -19.10
N ARG A 46 2.08 18.47 -18.59
CA ARG A 46 2.40 19.91 -18.60
C ARG A 46 2.54 20.50 -19.99
N SER A 47 2.99 19.70 -20.97
CA SER A 47 3.09 20.19 -22.37
C SER A 47 1.74 20.43 -23.02
N ALA A 48 0.69 19.70 -22.60
CA ALA A 48 -0.65 19.78 -23.20
C ALA A 48 -1.68 20.51 -22.33
N ALA A 49 -1.47 20.51 -21.01
CA ALA A 49 -2.36 21.13 -20.02
C ALA A 49 -1.51 21.78 -18.90
N PRO A 50 -0.80 22.89 -19.19
CA PRO A 50 0.15 23.49 -18.25
C PRO A 50 -0.48 23.97 -16.94
N GLU A 51 -1.78 24.31 -16.97
CA GLU A 51 -2.52 24.78 -15.79
C GLU A 51 -3.10 23.63 -14.94
N MET A 52 -3.05 22.37 -15.42
CA MET A 52 -3.57 21.23 -14.65
C MET A 52 -2.55 20.80 -13.59
N PRO A 53 -2.89 20.93 -12.29
CA PRO A 53 -2.02 20.50 -11.22
C PRO A 53 -1.74 19.01 -11.25
N VAL A 54 -0.54 18.64 -10.81
CA VAL A 54 -0.10 17.24 -10.68
C VAL A 54 -0.06 16.86 -9.21
N LEU A 55 -0.69 15.74 -8.89
CA LEU A 55 -0.66 15.08 -7.57
C LEU A 55 0.13 13.78 -7.67
N LEU A 56 1.13 13.62 -6.82
CA LEU A 56 1.87 12.37 -6.66
C LEU A 56 1.41 11.64 -5.39
N ASP A 57 0.67 10.55 -5.57
CA ASP A 57 0.24 9.70 -4.46
C ASP A 57 1.36 8.75 -4.07
N ILE A 58 2.03 9.02 -2.94
CA ILE A 58 3.11 8.17 -2.43
C ILE A 58 2.54 6.95 -1.69
N PRO A 59 3.19 5.76 -1.82
CA PRO A 59 2.62 4.49 -1.34
C PRO A 59 2.49 4.39 0.17
N GLY A 60 3.35 5.05 0.96
CA GLY A 60 3.44 4.83 2.39
C GLY A 60 3.85 3.39 2.74
N ARG A 61 3.70 3.04 4.00
CA ARG A 61 3.89 1.66 4.47
C ARG A 61 2.67 0.81 4.16
N LYS A 62 2.63 0.20 2.97
CA LYS A 62 1.59 -0.77 2.63
C LYS A 62 2.01 -2.17 3.05
N ILE A 63 1.56 -2.59 4.23
CA ILE A 63 1.72 -3.97 4.65
C ILE A 63 0.65 -4.81 3.94
N ARG A 64 1.06 -5.94 3.38
CA ARG A 64 0.17 -6.86 2.68
C ARG A 64 0.49 -8.30 3.09
N THR A 65 -0.48 -9.19 2.92
CA THR A 65 -0.18 -10.61 2.89
C THR A 65 0.74 -10.94 1.72
N GLY A 66 1.68 -11.84 1.92
CA GLY A 66 2.52 -12.37 0.86
C GLY A 66 1.72 -13.25 -0.11
N ARG A 67 2.44 -13.94 -1.00
CA ARG A 67 1.83 -14.94 -1.87
C ARG A 67 1.51 -16.19 -1.07
N LEU A 68 0.25 -16.56 -1.02
CA LEU A 68 -0.24 -17.73 -0.31
C LEU A 68 -0.40 -18.91 -1.29
N GLN A 69 0.09 -20.07 -0.92
CA GLN A 69 -0.19 -21.31 -1.66
C GLN A 69 -1.65 -21.74 -1.44
N ARG A 70 -2.16 -21.54 -0.25
CA ARG A 70 -3.53 -21.80 0.15
C ARG A 70 -4.09 -20.61 0.93
N GLU A 71 -5.23 -20.12 0.53
CA GLU A 71 -5.90 -19.01 1.21
C GLU A 71 -6.72 -19.56 2.39
N PRO A 72 -6.33 -19.24 3.63
CA PRO A 72 -7.02 -19.74 4.80
C PRO A 72 -8.40 -19.11 4.97
N SER A 73 -9.34 -19.93 5.46
CA SER A 73 -10.68 -19.50 5.85
C SER A 73 -10.85 -19.61 7.36
N PHE A 74 -11.53 -18.67 7.96
CA PHE A 74 -11.68 -18.54 9.40
C PHE A 74 -13.14 -18.44 9.80
N ARG A 75 -13.43 -18.97 10.99
CA ARG A 75 -14.59 -18.65 11.81
C ARG A 75 -14.15 -17.71 12.93
N VAL A 76 -15.09 -17.02 13.54
CA VAL A 76 -14.81 -16.24 14.75
C VAL A 76 -14.21 -17.16 15.82
N GLY A 77 -13.10 -16.74 16.39
CA GLY A 77 -12.33 -17.49 17.39
C GLY A 77 -11.22 -18.36 16.85
N ASP A 78 -11.16 -18.61 15.54
CA ASP A 78 -10.07 -19.37 14.93
C ASP A 78 -8.72 -18.64 15.09
N ARG A 79 -7.64 -19.42 15.16
CA ARG A 79 -6.28 -18.88 15.25
C ARG A 79 -5.60 -18.82 13.90
N ILE A 80 -4.79 -17.80 13.73
CA ILE A 80 -3.92 -17.57 12.58
C ILE A 80 -2.57 -17.09 13.06
N VAL A 81 -1.52 -17.43 12.34
CA VAL A 81 -0.18 -16.90 12.56
C VAL A 81 0.24 -16.08 11.35
N LEU A 82 0.46 -14.78 11.55
CA LEU A 82 1.15 -13.94 10.57
C LEU A 82 2.65 -14.03 10.83
N THR A 83 3.45 -14.16 9.77
CA THR A 83 4.90 -14.26 9.93
C THR A 83 5.63 -13.23 9.09
N THR A 84 6.68 -12.64 9.67
CA THR A 84 7.60 -11.75 8.97
C THR A 84 8.87 -12.47 8.49
N ALA A 85 8.96 -13.78 8.74
CA ALA A 85 10.04 -14.62 8.23
C ALA A 85 9.87 -14.88 6.72
N ASP A 86 10.99 -15.02 6.00
CA ASP A 86 11.00 -15.40 4.57
C ASP A 86 10.50 -16.83 4.30
N ALA A 87 10.03 -17.54 5.32
CA ALA A 87 9.72 -18.94 5.24
C ALA A 87 8.37 -19.22 4.55
N LEU A 88 8.46 -19.71 3.34
CA LEU A 88 7.40 -20.41 2.60
C LEU A 88 7.03 -21.78 3.24
N GLU A 89 7.54 -22.11 4.40
CA GLU A 89 7.61 -23.50 4.88
C GLU A 89 6.57 -23.92 5.92
N ALA A 90 5.66 -23.06 6.34
CA ALA A 90 4.61 -23.50 7.25
C ALA A 90 3.25 -23.33 6.57
N GLU A 91 2.59 -24.43 6.26
CA GLU A 91 1.24 -24.47 5.70
C GLU A 91 0.20 -23.68 6.52
N ASP A 92 0.52 -23.42 7.80
CA ASP A 92 -0.36 -22.79 8.77
C ASP A 92 -0.05 -21.31 9.03
N LYS A 93 0.97 -20.72 8.36
CA LYS A 93 1.36 -19.32 8.57
C LYS A 93 1.09 -18.47 7.33
N VAL A 94 0.72 -17.23 7.57
CA VAL A 94 0.51 -16.23 6.53
C VAL A 94 1.70 -15.27 6.50
N PRO A 95 2.54 -15.31 5.46
CA PRO A 95 3.64 -14.35 5.33
C PRO A 95 3.09 -12.94 5.10
N VAL A 96 3.80 -11.94 5.62
CA VAL A 96 3.51 -10.52 5.40
C VAL A 96 4.70 -9.80 4.78
N THR A 97 4.43 -8.74 4.01
CA THR A 97 5.47 -7.99 3.28
C THR A 97 6.33 -7.09 4.18
N SER A 98 5.92 -6.86 5.43
CA SER A 98 6.71 -6.08 6.39
C SER A 98 7.63 -6.99 7.19
N ALA A 99 8.93 -6.83 7.05
CA ALA A 99 9.92 -7.57 7.83
C ALA A 99 9.93 -7.20 9.33
N THR A 100 9.33 -6.09 9.72
CA THR A 100 9.37 -5.54 11.09
C THR A 100 8.02 -5.54 11.81
N LEU A 101 6.94 -6.02 11.19
CA LEU A 101 5.60 -5.99 11.77
C LEU A 101 5.55 -6.61 13.18
N HIS A 102 6.26 -7.73 13.40
CA HIS A 102 6.33 -8.41 14.70
C HIS A 102 6.95 -7.54 15.80
N GLN A 103 7.80 -6.57 15.46
CA GLN A 103 8.43 -5.65 16.43
C GLN A 103 7.51 -4.51 16.84
N GLU A 104 6.45 -4.27 16.08
CA GLU A 104 5.53 -3.14 16.21
C GLU A 104 4.21 -3.52 16.87
N LEU A 105 3.97 -4.81 17.06
CA LEU A 105 2.74 -5.37 17.60
C LEU A 105 2.92 -5.92 19.01
N ALA A 106 1.87 -5.78 19.81
CA ALA A 106 1.77 -6.36 21.13
C ALA A 106 0.44 -7.11 21.31
N ALA A 107 0.37 -7.97 22.33
CA ALA A 107 -0.88 -8.63 22.69
C ALA A 107 -1.98 -7.60 22.99
N GLY A 108 -3.16 -7.82 22.43
CA GLY A 108 -4.30 -6.90 22.50
C GLY A 108 -4.45 -5.97 21.29
N ASP A 109 -3.43 -5.84 20.44
CA ASP A 109 -3.52 -5.02 19.23
C ASP A 109 -4.52 -5.60 18.23
N THR A 110 -5.16 -4.70 17.48
CA THR A 110 -6.08 -5.07 16.40
C THR A 110 -5.36 -5.01 15.06
N ILE A 111 -5.56 -6.04 14.24
CA ILE A 111 -5.14 -6.09 12.85
C ILE A 111 -6.39 -6.15 11.97
N LEU A 112 -6.46 -5.26 10.98
CA LEU A 112 -7.48 -5.27 9.93
C LEU A 112 -6.85 -5.78 8.64
N ALA A 113 -7.52 -6.68 7.95
CA ALA A 113 -7.08 -7.19 6.66
C ALA A 113 -8.20 -7.10 5.62
N ASP A 114 -7.81 -7.11 4.33
CA ASP A 114 -8.74 -7.02 3.18
C ASP A 114 -9.70 -5.84 3.29
N ASP A 115 -9.15 -4.62 3.37
CA ASP A 115 -9.89 -3.36 3.51
C ASP A 115 -10.85 -3.33 4.72
N GLY A 116 -10.45 -4.02 5.80
CA GLY A 116 -11.20 -4.08 7.05
C GLY A 116 -12.30 -5.14 7.11
N GLN A 117 -12.46 -5.97 6.08
CA GLN A 117 -13.42 -7.07 6.08
C GLN A 117 -13.07 -8.15 7.10
N LEU A 118 -11.77 -8.34 7.32
CA LEU A 118 -11.27 -9.27 8.33
C LEU A 118 -10.64 -8.50 9.49
N ARG A 119 -10.97 -8.93 10.70
CA ARG A 119 -10.43 -8.37 11.93
C ARG A 119 -9.83 -9.48 12.78
N PHE A 120 -8.64 -9.21 13.29
CA PHE A 120 -7.90 -10.11 14.17
C PHE A 120 -7.44 -9.37 15.42
N THR A 121 -7.37 -10.07 16.54
CA THR A 121 -6.71 -9.59 17.76
C THR A 121 -5.41 -10.35 17.97
N VAL A 122 -4.32 -9.65 18.21
CA VAL A 122 -3.02 -10.24 18.55
C VAL A 122 -3.11 -10.88 19.93
N GLU A 123 -2.83 -12.17 20.02
CA GLU A 123 -2.75 -12.92 21.29
C GLU A 123 -1.32 -12.91 21.85
N ALA A 124 -0.32 -13.08 20.99
CA ALA A 124 1.10 -13.08 21.38
C ALA A 124 2.00 -12.79 20.16
N VAL A 125 3.21 -12.33 20.42
CA VAL A 125 4.29 -12.24 19.45
C VAL A 125 5.44 -13.13 19.92
N VAL A 126 5.85 -14.09 19.09
CA VAL A 126 6.91 -15.07 19.42
C VAL A 126 7.92 -15.07 18.27
N GLY A 127 9.09 -14.48 18.50
CA GLY A 127 10.08 -14.29 17.45
C GLY A 127 9.51 -13.45 16.30
N GLN A 128 9.48 -14.00 15.09
CA GLN A 128 8.94 -13.36 13.90
C GLN A 128 7.46 -13.69 13.64
N ASP A 129 6.82 -14.43 14.54
CA ASP A 129 5.44 -14.89 14.41
C ASP A 129 4.50 -14.07 15.28
N VAL A 130 3.42 -13.60 14.67
CA VAL A 130 2.33 -12.88 15.33
C VAL A 130 1.12 -13.81 15.39
N HIS A 131 0.84 -14.30 16.57
CA HIS A 131 -0.31 -15.18 16.85
C HIS A 131 -1.55 -14.33 17.04
N CYS A 132 -2.56 -14.58 16.23
CA CYS A 132 -3.80 -13.80 16.24
C CYS A 132 -5.02 -14.70 16.36
N ARG A 133 -6.09 -14.12 16.89
CA ARG A 133 -7.43 -14.72 16.91
C ARG A 133 -8.36 -13.93 15.98
N ALA A 134 -9.09 -14.67 15.14
CA ALA A 134 -10.07 -14.07 14.25
C ALA A 134 -11.30 -13.54 15.01
N GLU A 135 -11.63 -12.28 14.81
CA GLU A 135 -12.84 -11.65 15.34
C GLU A 135 -13.99 -11.64 14.31
N THR A 136 -13.67 -11.88 13.04
CA THR A 136 -14.64 -12.02 11.95
C THR A 136 -14.41 -13.33 11.21
N ALA A 137 -15.47 -13.89 10.65
CA ALA A 137 -15.37 -14.99 9.71
C ALA A 137 -15.03 -14.48 8.30
N GLY A 138 -14.30 -15.28 7.53
CA GLY A 138 -13.97 -14.94 6.14
C GLY A 138 -12.79 -15.73 5.61
N ARG A 139 -12.27 -15.31 4.45
CA ARG A 139 -11.12 -15.91 3.75
C ARG A 139 -10.06 -14.83 3.51
N LEU A 140 -8.81 -15.13 3.85
CA LEU A 140 -7.70 -14.21 3.64
C LEU A 140 -6.92 -14.60 2.38
N GLY A 141 -6.90 -13.71 1.40
CA GLY A 141 -6.23 -13.92 0.12
C GLY A 141 -4.80 -13.41 0.07
N SER A 142 -4.11 -13.68 -1.03
CA SER A 142 -2.78 -13.15 -1.36
C SER A 142 -2.84 -11.65 -1.67
N ALA A 143 -1.75 -10.93 -1.35
CA ALA A 143 -1.57 -9.49 -1.61
C ALA A 143 -2.65 -8.58 -0.99
N LYS A 144 -3.37 -9.07 0.03
CA LYS A 144 -4.40 -8.30 0.76
C LYS A 144 -3.76 -7.31 1.71
N GLY A 145 -4.29 -6.08 1.73
CA GLY A 145 -3.84 -5.03 2.64
C GLY A 145 -4.00 -5.44 4.10
N ILE A 146 -2.99 -5.13 4.91
CA ILE A 146 -3.00 -5.27 6.36
C ILE A 146 -2.85 -3.87 6.95
N ASN A 147 -3.76 -3.50 7.83
CA ASN A 147 -3.75 -2.24 8.55
C ASN A 147 -3.76 -2.52 10.06
N VAL A 148 -2.92 -1.79 10.79
CA VAL A 148 -2.87 -1.80 12.25
C VAL A 148 -3.28 -0.40 12.73
N PRO A 149 -4.53 -0.20 13.22
CA PRO A 149 -5.06 1.12 13.56
C PRO A 149 -4.27 1.84 14.65
N VAL A 150 -3.65 1.08 15.56
CA VAL A 150 -2.77 1.61 16.61
C VAL A 150 -1.35 1.18 16.31
N MET A 151 -0.78 1.71 15.24
CA MET A 151 0.63 1.44 14.97
C MET A 151 1.51 2.07 16.03
N SER A 152 2.45 1.25 16.49
CA SER A 152 3.45 1.61 17.47
C SER A 152 4.11 2.96 17.16
N ARG A 153 4.31 3.74 18.20
CA ARG A 153 4.96 5.06 18.22
C ARG A 153 6.42 5.07 17.74
N GLN A 154 6.97 3.93 17.31
CA GLN A 154 8.37 3.77 16.89
C GLN A 154 8.57 3.49 15.39
N ALA A 155 7.52 3.26 14.63
CA ALA A 155 7.65 2.99 13.21
C ALA A 155 7.89 4.28 12.41
N ALA A 156 8.90 4.27 11.54
CA ALA A 156 9.09 5.37 10.59
C ALA A 156 7.83 5.51 9.72
N LEU A 157 7.23 6.70 9.71
CA LEU A 157 6.02 6.99 8.93
C LEU A 157 6.28 6.92 7.43
N LEU A 158 7.49 7.30 7.01
CA LEU A 158 7.93 7.31 5.61
C LEU A 158 8.93 6.19 5.38
N THR A 159 8.73 5.45 4.29
CA THR A 159 9.71 4.48 3.79
C THR A 159 10.83 5.19 3.02
N GLU A 160 11.94 4.51 2.75
CA GLU A 160 12.99 5.04 1.85
C GLU A 160 12.42 5.39 0.47
N ARG A 161 11.49 4.58 -0.03
CA ARG A 161 10.80 4.85 -1.29
C ARG A 161 9.97 6.13 -1.21
N ASP A 162 9.25 6.37 -0.12
CA ASP A 162 8.49 7.60 0.07
C ASP A 162 9.41 8.81 0.10
N GLN A 163 10.56 8.72 0.76
CA GLN A 163 11.55 9.80 0.78
C GLN A 163 12.08 10.11 -0.63
N GLN A 164 12.44 9.08 -1.40
CA GLN A 164 12.86 9.23 -2.81
C GLN A 164 11.76 9.89 -3.65
N MET A 165 10.50 9.48 -3.46
CA MET A 165 9.35 10.05 -4.17
C MET A 165 9.09 11.51 -3.78
N LEU A 166 9.30 11.88 -2.52
CA LEU A 166 9.19 13.28 -2.06
C LEU A 166 10.29 14.17 -2.66
N GLU A 167 11.53 13.68 -2.69
CA GLU A 167 12.64 14.39 -3.35
C GLU A 167 12.38 14.56 -4.85
N PHE A 168 11.90 13.49 -5.49
CA PHE A 168 11.49 13.52 -6.88
C PHE A 168 10.35 14.52 -7.11
N ALA A 169 9.30 14.50 -6.29
CA ALA A 169 8.17 15.43 -6.38
C ALA A 169 8.64 16.88 -6.33
N LYS A 170 9.53 17.19 -5.38
CA LYS A 170 10.15 18.52 -5.26
C LYS A 170 10.96 18.89 -6.51
N ALA A 171 11.82 17.99 -7.01
CA ALA A 171 12.64 18.23 -8.19
C ALA A 171 11.81 18.42 -9.47
N GLN A 172 10.70 17.73 -9.60
CA GLN A 172 9.76 17.86 -10.73
C GLN A 172 8.75 19.01 -10.54
N GLY A 173 8.74 19.68 -9.41
CA GLY A 173 7.79 20.75 -9.09
C GLY A 173 6.35 20.25 -9.06
N VAL A 174 6.10 19.06 -8.50
CA VAL A 174 4.76 18.50 -8.32
C VAL A 174 3.97 19.38 -7.36
N ASP A 175 2.68 19.60 -7.64
CA ASP A 175 1.87 20.57 -6.90
C ASP A 175 1.31 20.00 -5.59
N PHE A 176 1.02 18.70 -5.54
CA PHE A 176 0.48 18.00 -4.37
C PHE A 176 1.15 16.63 -4.16
N VAL A 177 1.35 16.25 -2.89
CA VAL A 177 1.76 14.90 -2.47
C VAL A 177 0.78 14.38 -1.43
#